data_82e723b097c1fe5500afd7196b5c2ff9
#
_entry.id   82e723b097c1fe5500afd7196b5c2ff9
#
_cell.length_a   1.000
_cell.length_b   1.000
_cell.length_c   1.000
_cell.angle_alpha   90.00
_cell.angle_beta   90.00
_cell.angle_gamma   90.00
#
_symmetry.space_group_name_H-M   'P 1'
#
loop_
_entity.id
_entity.type
_entity.pdbx_description
1 polymer ?
#
loop_
_entity_poly.entity_id
_entity_poly.type
_entity_poly.pdbx_seq_one_letter_code
_entity_poly.pdbx_strand_id
1 'polypeptide(L)'
;NGIPYVAGIGAGIEDTDGQPLSNILLLADRIAMINPESGNTTPLFVAQGNQLFMNDVFLKRLFAVSITSSGNPPTFSLTPEGRLTARNADISGNVNANSGTLNNVTINENCRVLGKLSANQIEGDLVKTVGKAFPRDSRAPERWPSGTITVRVYDDQPFDRQIVIPAVAFSGAKHEREHTDIYSSCRLIVRKNGAEIYNRTALDNTLIYSGVIDMPVGHGHMTLEFSVSAWLVNNWYPTASISDLLVVVMKKSTAGISIS
;
A
#
# COMPACT_ATOMS: atom_id res chain seq x y z
N ASN A 1 -49.51 -48.66 -22.15
CA ASN A 1 -48.85 -47.58 -22.83
C ASN A 1 -47.43 -48.04 -23.25
N GLY A 2 -47.35 -48.92 -24.31
CA GLY A 2 -46.09 -49.39 -24.83
C GLY A 2 -45.45 -48.30 -25.73
N ILE A 3 -44.51 -47.53 -25.19
CA ILE A 3 -43.57 -46.81 -26.04
C ILE A 3 -42.63 -47.86 -26.62
N PRO A 4 -42.56 -48.03 -27.95
CA PRO A 4 -41.67 -49.03 -28.52
C PRO A 4 -40.22 -48.59 -28.25
N TYR A 5 -39.46 -49.41 -27.58
CA TYR A 5 -38.03 -49.25 -27.47
C TYR A 5 -37.40 -49.65 -28.80
N VAL A 6 -36.84 -48.68 -29.49
CA VAL A 6 -36.17 -48.89 -30.79
C VAL A 6 -34.75 -48.44 -30.70
N ALA A 7 -33.82 -49.29 -31.07
CA ALA A 7 -32.43 -48.91 -31.32
C ALA A 7 -32.17 -49.06 -32.82
N GLY A 8 -31.51 -48.11 -33.40
CA GLY A 8 -31.25 -48.12 -34.83
C GLY A 8 -30.00 -47.33 -35.22
N ILE A 9 -29.42 -47.75 -36.34
CA ILE A 9 -28.33 -47.00 -37.02
C ILE A 9 -28.86 -46.65 -38.41
N GLY A 10 -28.94 -45.38 -38.71
CA GLY A 10 -29.25 -44.85 -40.05
C GLY A 10 -28.03 -44.22 -40.66
N ALA A 11 -27.82 -44.49 -41.95
CA ALA A 11 -26.88 -43.77 -42.77
C ALA A 11 -27.60 -43.25 -44.00
N GLY A 12 -27.46 -42.00 -44.33
CA GLY A 12 -28.14 -41.33 -45.42
C GLY A 12 -27.43 -40.10 -45.93
N ILE A 13 -27.86 -39.66 -47.10
CA ILE A 13 -27.45 -38.40 -47.66
C ILE A 13 -28.72 -37.54 -47.74
N GLU A 14 -28.73 -36.42 -47.12
CA GLU A 14 -29.74 -35.38 -47.25
C GLU A 14 -29.26 -34.31 -48.18
N ASP A 15 -30.12 -33.84 -49.05
CA ASP A 15 -29.85 -32.68 -49.87
C ASP A 15 -30.71 -31.52 -49.35
N THR A 16 -30.06 -30.61 -48.67
CA THR A 16 -30.69 -29.41 -48.18
C THR A 16 -30.12 -28.23 -48.96
N ASP A 17 -30.96 -27.59 -49.75
CA ASP A 17 -30.60 -26.42 -50.55
C ASP A 17 -29.44 -26.64 -51.58
N GLY A 18 -29.37 -27.81 -52.19
CA GLY A 18 -28.38 -28.17 -53.19
C GLY A 18 -26.98 -28.49 -52.61
N GLN A 19 -26.89 -28.69 -51.32
CA GLN A 19 -25.69 -29.15 -50.62
C GLN A 19 -25.91 -30.55 -50.03
N PRO A 20 -25.30 -31.59 -50.60
CA PRO A 20 -25.44 -32.94 -50.06
C PRO A 20 -24.76 -33.07 -48.71
N LEU A 21 -25.52 -33.49 -47.72
CA LEU A 21 -25.05 -33.72 -46.34
C LEU A 21 -25.18 -35.23 -46.04
N SER A 22 -24.05 -35.87 -45.76
CA SER A 22 -24.03 -37.25 -45.33
C SER A 22 -24.24 -37.33 -43.79
N ASN A 23 -25.17 -38.18 -43.35
CA ASN A 23 -25.56 -38.37 -41.96
C ASN A 23 -25.35 -39.80 -41.50
N ILE A 24 -24.90 -39.95 -40.27
CA ILE A 24 -25.00 -41.18 -39.50
C ILE A 24 -25.86 -40.84 -38.29
N LEU A 25 -27.04 -41.45 -38.21
CA LEU A 25 -27.99 -41.28 -37.12
C LEU A 25 -27.97 -42.49 -36.21
N LEU A 26 -27.78 -42.24 -34.95
CA LEU A 26 -27.89 -43.27 -33.91
C LEU A 26 -29.10 -42.96 -33.06
N LEU A 27 -30.06 -43.90 -33.08
CA LEU A 27 -31.27 -43.83 -32.28
C LEU A 27 -31.17 -44.83 -31.13
N ALA A 28 -31.05 -44.34 -29.90
CA ALA A 28 -31.06 -45.16 -28.70
C ALA A 28 -31.27 -44.25 -27.48
N ASP A 29 -31.84 -44.82 -26.41
CA ASP A 29 -31.95 -44.11 -25.13
C ASP A 29 -30.60 -43.79 -24.51
N ARG A 30 -29.59 -44.57 -24.88
CA ARG A 30 -28.22 -44.41 -24.43
C ARG A 30 -27.23 -44.85 -25.52
N ILE A 31 -26.27 -44.02 -25.84
CA ILE A 31 -25.14 -44.34 -26.71
C ILE A 31 -23.86 -44.20 -25.89
N ALA A 32 -23.05 -45.25 -25.83
CA ALA A 32 -21.81 -45.26 -25.09
C ALA A 32 -20.67 -45.81 -25.92
N MET A 33 -19.49 -45.14 -25.88
CA MET A 33 -18.23 -45.74 -26.32
C MET A 33 -17.47 -46.23 -25.11
N ILE A 34 -17.04 -47.47 -25.15
CA ILE A 34 -16.39 -48.15 -24.03
C ILE A 34 -15.01 -48.60 -24.50
N ASN A 35 -13.98 -48.29 -23.73
CA ASN A 35 -12.66 -48.86 -23.95
C ASN A 35 -12.53 -50.13 -23.10
N PRO A 36 -12.33 -51.32 -23.73
CA PRO A 36 -12.23 -52.58 -23.00
C PRO A 36 -10.85 -52.84 -22.37
N GLU A 37 -9.95 -51.87 -22.43
CA GLU A 37 -8.59 -52.06 -21.92
C GLU A 37 -8.61 -52.22 -20.38
N SER A 38 -7.92 -53.22 -19.86
CA SER A 38 -7.78 -53.55 -18.44
C SER A 38 -8.94 -54.12 -17.67
N GLY A 39 -9.96 -54.69 -18.35
CA GLY A 39 -11.05 -55.44 -17.69
C GLY A 39 -12.11 -54.58 -16.98
N ASN A 40 -11.91 -53.27 -16.89
CA ASN A 40 -12.89 -52.31 -16.43
C ASN A 40 -13.50 -51.56 -17.61
N THR A 41 -14.81 -51.67 -17.80
CA THR A 41 -15.54 -50.95 -18.85
C THR A 41 -15.83 -49.50 -18.42
N THR A 42 -14.86 -48.62 -18.45
CA THR A 42 -15.10 -47.18 -18.24
C THR A 42 -15.55 -46.56 -19.55
N PRO A 43 -16.74 -45.97 -19.63
CA PRO A 43 -17.16 -45.27 -20.86
C PRO A 43 -16.28 -44.07 -21.13
N LEU A 44 -15.79 -43.94 -22.37
CA LEU A 44 -15.11 -42.74 -22.82
C LEU A 44 -16.08 -41.55 -22.94
N PHE A 45 -17.26 -41.82 -23.47
CA PHE A 45 -18.37 -40.90 -23.40
C PHE A 45 -19.70 -41.66 -23.34
N VAL A 46 -20.75 -41.02 -22.82
CA VAL A 46 -22.13 -41.50 -22.81
C VAL A 46 -23.04 -40.35 -23.21
N ALA A 47 -23.79 -40.53 -24.27
CA ALA A 47 -24.95 -39.67 -24.60
C ALA A 47 -26.20 -40.30 -24.01
N GLN A 48 -26.93 -39.61 -23.15
CA GLN A 48 -28.15 -40.08 -22.51
C GLN A 48 -29.09 -38.90 -22.24
N GLY A 49 -30.32 -39.00 -22.73
CA GLY A 49 -31.26 -37.89 -22.72
C GLY A 49 -30.69 -36.71 -23.51
N ASN A 50 -30.67 -35.50 -22.92
CA ASN A 50 -30.12 -34.29 -23.52
C ASN A 50 -28.70 -34.00 -23.07
N GLN A 51 -27.97 -34.97 -22.55
CA GLN A 51 -26.66 -34.79 -21.94
C GLN A 51 -25.61 -35.68 -22.59
N LEU A 52 -24.40 -35.16 -22.68
CA LEU A 52 -23.20 -35.89 -23.05
C LEU A 52 -22.25 -35.92 -21.85
N PHE A 53 -21.97 -37.11 -21.34
CA PHE A 53 -21.04 -37.35 -20.27
C PHE A 53 -19.69 -37.79 -20.88
N MET A 54 -18.62 -37.12 -20.52
CA MET A 54 -17.26 -37.43 -20.95
C MET A 54 -16.36 -37.50 -19.72
N ASN A 55 -15.46 -38.47 -19.69
CA ASN A 55 -14.55 -38.64 -18.58
C ASN A 55 -13.41 -37.56 -18.66
N ASP A 56 -12.72 -37.51 -19.80
CA ASP A 56 -11.70 -36.52 -20.09
C ASP A 56 -11.94 -35.93 -21.47
N VAL A 57 -11.72 -34.62 -21.61
CA VAL A 57 -11.88 -33.90 -22.87
C VAL A 57 -10.65 -33.04 -23.16
N PHE A 58 -9.99 -33.30 -24.28
CA PHE A 58 -8.91 -32.46 -24.81
C PHE A 58 -9.45 -31.59 -25.94
N LEU A 59 -9.56 -30.30 -25.68
CA LEU A 59 -10.11 -29.33 -26.64
C LEU A 59 -9.02 -28.35 -27.06
N LYS A 60 -8.80 -28.18 -28.36
CA LYS A 60 -7.98 -27.10 -28.88
C LYS A 60 -8.66 -25.73 -28.70
N ARG A 61 -9.99 -25.71 -28.84
CA ARG A 61 -10.86 -24.54 -28.67
C ARG A 61 -12.20 -24.98 -28.13
N LEU A 62 -12.75 -24.25 -27.20
CA LEU A 62 -14.11 -24.46 -26.68
C LEU A 62 -14.96 -23.22 -26.97
N PHE A 63 -16.08 -23.41 -27.66
CA PHE A 63 -17.14 -22.43 -27.79
C PHE A 63 -18.30 -22.91 -26.96
N ALA A 64 -18.54 -22.28 -25.83
CA ALA A 64 -19.61 -22.63 -24.92
C ALA A 64 -20.49 -21.41 -24.64
N VAL A 65 -21.79 -21.63 -24.59
CA VAL A 65 -22.74 -20.58 -24.17
C VAL A 65 -22.60 -20.35 -22.67
N SER A 66 -22.43 -21.40 -21.90
CA SER A 66 -22.15 -21.34 -20.48
C SER A 66 -21.28 -22.51 -20.03
N ILE A 67 -20.58 -22.37 -18.95
CA ILE A 67 -19.81 -23.42 -18.29
C ILE A 67 -20.15 -23.37 -16.81
N THR A 68 -20.51 -24.52 -16.23
CA THR A 68 -20.92 -24.56 -14.82
C THR A 68 -20.37 -25.82 -14.17
N SER A 69 -19.75 -25.71 -13.00
CA SER A 69 -19.38 -26.86 -12.20
C SER A 69 -20.57 -27.53 -11.58
N SER A 70 -20.45 -28.81 -11.24
CA SER A 70 -21.44 -29.51 -10.47
C SER A 70 -21.62 -28.88 -9.08
N GLY A 71 -22.83 -28.95 -8.54
CA GLY A 71 -23.16 -28.41 -7.21
C GLY A 71 -24.22 -27.32 -7.27
N ASN A 72 -24.88 -27.10 -6.15
CA ASN A 72 -25.88 -26.05 -5.99
C ASN A 72 -25.64 -25.29 -4.67
N PRO A 73 -25.14 -24.05 -4.71
CA PRO A 73 -24.72 -23.29 -5.88
C PRO A 73 -23.35 -23.78 -6.46
N PRO A 74 -23.11 -23.58 -7.75
CA PRO A 74 -21.86 -24.01 -8.39
C PRO A 74 -20.66 -23.24 -7.83
N THR A 75 -19.51 -23.91 -7.77
CA THR A 75 -18.24 -23.29 -7.35
C THR A 75 -17.54 -22.53 -8.47
N PHE A 76 -17.87 -22.88 -9.71
CA PHE A 76 -17.38 -22.21 -10.92
C PHE A 76 -18.52 -22.06 -11.92
N SER A 77 -18.68 -20.91 -12.51
CA SER A 77 -19.60 -20.68 -13.62
C SER A 77 -19.16 -19.54 -14.52
N LEU A 78 -19.37 -19.72 -15.82
CA LEU A 78 -19.28 -18.68 -16.84
C LEU A 78 -20.65 -18.57 -17.49
N THR A 79 -21.28 -17.39 -17.40
CA THR A 79 -22.63 -17.18 -17.98
C THR A 79 -22.55 -16.67 -19.42
N PRO A 80 -23.64 -16.73 -20.20
CA PRO A 80 -23.68 -16.17 -21.55
C PRO A 80 -23.31 -14.68 -21.65
N GLU A 81 -23.57 -13.92 -20.59
CA GLU A 81 -23.26 -12.49 -20.48
C GLU A 81 -21.78 -12.22 -20.12
N GLY A 82 -20.97 -13.27 -20.01
CA GLY A 82 -19.55 -13.20 -19.68
C GLY A 82 -19.22 -13.03 -18.19
N ARG A 83 -20.20 -13.25 -17.29
CA ARG A 83 -19.93 -13.22 -15.86
C ARG A 83 -19.22 -14.49 -15.42
N LEU A 84 -18.02 -14.36 -14.90
CA LEU A 84 -17.27 -15.43 -14.26
C LEU A 84 -17.50 -15.40 -12.74
N THR A 85 -17.91 -16.55 -12.19
CA THR A 85 -17.96 -16.78 -10.74
C THR A 85 -17.02 -17.94 -10.42
N ALA A 86 -16.07 -17.73 -9.51
CA ALA A 86 -15.19 -18.77 -9.02
C ALA A 86 -15.03 -18.63 -7.49
N ARG A 87 -15.04 -19.78 -6.80
CA ARG A 87 -14.73 -19.88 -5.37
C ARG A 87 -13.39 -20.58 -5.24
N ASN A 88 -12.52 -20.07 -4.34
CA ASN A 88 -11.19 -20.62 -4.11
C ASN A 88 -10.36 -20.68 -5.40
N ALA A 89 -10.30 -19.56 -6.13
CA ALA A 89 -9.43 -19.45 -7.30
C ALA A 89 -8.00 -19.19 -6.86
N ASP A 90 -7.06 -20.00 -7.36
CA ASP A 90 -5.62 -19.75 -7.27
C ASP A 90 -5.16 -19.21 -8.62
N ILE A 91 -4.63 -17.98 -8.62
CA ILE A 91 -4.23 -17.29 -9.84
C ILE A 91 -2.72 -17.01 -9.77
N SER A 92 -1.95 -17.78 -10.53
CA SER A 92 -0.52 -17.52 -10.73
C SER A 92 -0.31 -16.69 -12.00
N GLY A 93 -0.11 -15.40 -11.83
CA GLY A 93 0.07 -14.47 -12.96
C GLY A 93 -0.52 -13.09 -12.71
N ASN A 94 -0.81 -12.36 -13.79
CA ASN A 94 -1.34 -11.02 -13.73
C ASN A 94 -2.87 -11.00 -13.70
N VAL A 95 -3.44 -10.20 -12.79
CA VAL A 95 -4.86 -9.85 -12.80
C VAL A 95 -4.99 -8.40 -13.26
N ASN A 96 -5.66 -8.19 -14.40
CA ASN A 96 -5.95 -6.86 -14.93
C ASN A 96 -7.46 -6.61 -14.80
N ALA A 97 -7.85 -5.73 -13.90
CA ALA A 97 -9.24 -5.36 -13.67
C ALA A 97 -9.40 -3.84 -13.72
N ASN A 98 -10.34 -3.36 -14.53
CA ASN A 98 -10.63 -1.93 -14.68
C ASN A 98 -11.40 -1.35 -13.48
N SER A 99 -12.13 -2.21 -12.76
CA SER A 99 -12.87 -1.85 -11.55
C SER A 99 -13.14 -3.09 -10.70
N GLY A 100 -13.36 -2.90 -9.42
CA GLY A 100 -13.69 -4.03 -8.54
C GLY A 100 -13.76 -3.63 -7.07
N THR A 101 -14.27 -4.55 -6.26
CA THR A 101 -14.24 -4.48 -4.80
C THR A 101 -13.47 -5.69 -4.29
N LEU A 102 -12.47 -5.45 -3.47
CA LEU A 102 -11.69 -6.47 -2.80
C LEU A 102 -11.98 -6.42 -1.29
N ASN A 103 -12.41 -7.52 -0.71
CA ASN A 103 -12.64 -7.64 0.71
C ASN A 103 -11.59 -8.57 1.33
N ASN A 104 -11.09 -8.22 2.52
CA ASN A 104 -10.13 -9.02 3.29
C ASN A 104 -8.87 -9.40 2.48
N VAL A 105 -8.24 -8.40 1.87
CA VAL A 105 -7.06 -8.59 1.03
C VAL A 105 -5.79 -8.41 1.86
N THR A 106 -4.85 -9.33 1.73
CA THR A 106 -3.49 -9.19 2.22
C THR A 106 -2.54 -9.01 1.03
N ILE A 107 -1.74 -7.96 1.04
CA ILE A 107 -0.67 -7.72 0.07
C ILE A 107 0.65 -7.88 0.81
N ASN A 108 1.38 -8.96 0.49
CA ASN A 108 2.59 -9.34 1.23
C ASN A 108 3.80 -8.46 0.93
N GLU A 109 3.81 -7.78 -0.22
CA GLU A 109 4.97 -6.99 -0.65
C GLU A 109 4.55 -5.58 -1.10
N ASN A 110 4.92 -5.19 -2.32
CA ASN A 110 4.76 -3.83 -2.79
C ASN A 110 3.34 -3.55 -3.30
N CYS A 111 2.72 -2.51 -2.78
CA CYS A 111 1.50 -1.93 -3.32
C CYS A 111 1.78 -0.51 -3.82
N ARG A 112 1.51 -0.22 -5.09
CA ARG A 112 1.58 1.12 -5.65
C ARG A 112 0.19 1.63 -5.99
N VAL A 113 -0.27 2.64 -5.27
CA VAL A 113 -1.53 3.33 -5.56
C VAL A 113 -1.22 4.59 -6.35
N LEU A 114 -1.67 4.67 -7.60
CA LEU A 114 -1.44 5.82 -8.49
C LEU A 114 -2.50 6.90 -8.35
N GLY A 115 -3.60 6.58 -7.70
CA GLY A 115 -4.71 7.47 -7.46
C GLY A 115 -4.84 7.88 -5.99
N LYS A 116 -6.06 8.21 -5.60
CA LYS A 116 -6.37 8.59 -4.22
C LYS A 116 -6.58 7.35 -3.36
N LEU A 117 -5.85 7.25 -2.25
CA LEU A 117 -6.12 6.29 -1.19
C LEU A 117 -7.03 6.95 -0.14
N SER A 118 -8.25 6.42 0.03
CA SER A 118 -9.14 6.81 1.13
C SER A 118 -9.13 5.69 2.17
N ALA A 119 -8.64 5.98 3.36
CA ALA A 119 -8.56 5.01 4.44
C ALA A 119 -8.86 5.67 5.78
N ASN A 120 -9.63 4.98 6.62
CA ASN A 120 -9.93 5.43 7.98
C ASN A 120 -8.81 5.04 8.96
N GLN A 121 -8.11 3.96 8.65
CA GLN A 121 -7.00 3.46 9.46
C GLN A 121 -5.84 3.10 8.53
N ILE A 122 -4.68 3.66 8.81
CA ILE A 122 -3.43 3.28 8.19
C ILE A 122 -2.44 3.11 9.34
N GLU A 123 -1.96 1.89 9.54
CA GLU A 123 -0.85 1.59 10.45
C GLU A 123 0.45 1.72 9.66
N GLY A 124 1.44 2.43 10.20
CA GLY A 124 2.76 2.59 9.58
C GLY A 124 3.09 4.02 9.18
N ASP A 125 4.00 4.17 8.24
CA ASP A 125 4.79 5.37 7.89
C ASP A 125 4.05 6.64 7.39
N LEU A 126 2.86 6.91 7.87
CA LEU A 126 2.28 8.26 7.75
C LEU A 126 2.97 9.29 8.64
N VAL A 127 3.81 8.81 9.53
CA VAL A 127 4.67 9.62 10.37
C VAL A 127 6.12 9.26 10.08
N LYS A 128 6.87 10.24 9.60
CA LYS A 128 8.33 10.11 9.40
C LYS A 128 9.04 10.88 10.49
N THR A 129 10.05 10.26 11.10
CA THR A 129 10.85 10.87 12.13
C THR A 129 12.33 10.87 11.73
N VAL A 130 13.02 11.95 12.03
CA VAL A 130 14.46 12.03 11.91
C VAL A 130 15.02 12.80 13.10
N GLY A 131 16.08 12.27 13.69
CA GLY A 131 16.78 12.90 14.79
C GLY A 131 18.24 13.17 14.44
N LYS A 132 18.80 14.26 14.95
CA LYS A 132 20.21 14.62 14.77
C LYS A 132 20.74 15.44 15.93
N ALA A 133 21.93 15.08 16.40
CA ALA A 133 22.68 15.90 17.34
C ALA A 133 23.18 17.19 16.67
N PHE A 134 23.15 18.28 17.42
CA PHE A 134 23.73 19.53 16.93
C PHE A 134 25.25 19.45 16.79
N PRO A 135 25.81 20.07 15.79
CA PRO A 135 27.27 20.19 15.64
C PRO A 135 27.91 20.82 16.87
N ARG A 136 29.18 20.56 17.06
CA ARG A 136 29.99 21.10 18.15
C ARG A 136 31.06 22.01 17.60
N ASP A 137 31.46 23.02 18.41
CA ASP A 137 32.60 23.88 18.07
C ASP A 137 33.86 23.02 18.04
N SER A 138 34.63 23.10 16.96
CA SER A 138 35.85 22.33 16.80
C SER A 138 36.95 22.68 17.82
N ARG A 139 36.87 23.85 18.44
CA ARG A 139 37.83 24.35 19.43
C ARG A 139 37.51 23.92 20.86
N ALA A 140 36.24 23.66 21.13
CA ALA A 140 35.75 23.21 22.46
C ALA A 140 34.51 22.27 22.31
N PRO A 141 34.70 21.11 21.66
CA PRO A 141 33.57 20.22 21.29
C PRO A 141 32.82 19.65 22.52
N GLU A 142 33.49 19.51 23.65
CA GLU A 142 32.91 19.07 24.90
C GLU A 142 32.05 20.13 25.61
N ARG A 143 32.20 21.41 25.23
CA ARG A 143 31.59 22.53 25.94
C ARG A 143 30.55 23.28 25.12
N TRP A 144 30.71 23.35 23.81
CA TRP A 144 29.89 24.27 23.01
C TRP A 144 29.28 23.66 21.80
N PRO A 145 27.93 23.68 21.70
CA PRO A 145 27.26 23.46 20.45
C PRO A 145 27.50 24.65 19.50
N SER A 146 27.81 24.37 18.24
CA SER A 146 28.03 25.42 17.22
C SER A 146 27.83 24.85 15.83
N GLY A 147 26.90 25.39 15.08
CA GLY A 147 26.63 24.99 13.70
C GLY A 147 25.15 25.00 13.34
N THR A 148 24.86 24.54 12.13
CA THR A 148 23.51 24.55 11.58
C THR A 148 23.10 23.16 11.14
N ILE A 149 21.88 22.76 11.51
CA ILE A 149 21.18 21.61 10.95
C ILE A 149 20.17 22.14 9.94
N THR A 150 20.24 21.65 8.70
CA THR A 150 19.24 21.95 7.68
C THR A 150 18.35 20.74 7.46
N VAL A 151 17.07 20.94 7.67
CA VAL A 151 16.02 19.96 7.39
C VAL A 151 15.33 20.34 6.10
N ARG A 152 15.33 19.45 5.12
CA ARG A 152 14.61 19.61 3.86
C ARG A 152 13.50 18.60 3.79
N VAL A 153 12.27 19.08 3.75
CA VAL A 153 11.09 18.25 3.57
C VAL A 153 10.65 18.41 2.12
N TYR A 154 10.85 17.34 1.34
CA TYR A 154 10.39 17.26 -0.05
C TYR A 154 9.07 16.51 -0.07
N ASP A 155 8.06 17.12 -0.72
CA ASP A 155 6.79 16.48 -0.68
C ASP A 155 5.79 16.99 -1.71
N ASP A 156 5.29 16.06 -2.51
CA ASP A 156 4.21 16.24 -3.48
C ASP A 156 2.94 15.49 -3.03
N GLN A 157 2.75 15.34 -1.73
CA GLN A 157 1.62 14.57 -1.22
C GLN A 157 0.30 15.31 -1.50
N PRO A 158 -0.74 14.57 -1.86
CA PRO A 158 -2.06 15.13 -2.17
C PRO A 158 -2.88 15.48 -0.90
N PHE A 159 -2.24 15.64 0.24
CA PHE A 159 -2.87 15.97 1.52
C PHE A 159 -2.01 16.92 2.35
N ASP A 160 -2.65 17.66 3.24
CA ASP A 160 -1.99 18.54 4.19
C ASP A 160 -1.18 17.76 5.21
N ARG A 161 -0.03 18.32 5.60
CA ARG A 161 0.86 17.76 6.61
C ARG A 161 1.27 18.79 7.64
N GLN A 162 1.80 18.28 8.73
CA GLN A 162 2.44 19.08 9.77
C GLN A 162 3.86 18.57 9.98
N ILE A 163 4.76 19.54 10.13
CA ILE A 163 6.11 19.30 10.64
C ILE A 163 6.08 19.67 12.10
N VAL A 164 6.25 18.70 12.96
CA VAL A 164 6.26 18.89 14.42
C VAL A 164 7.71 18.81 14.90
N ILE A 165 8.15 19.86 15.54
CA ILE A 165 9.42 19.91 16.25
C ILE A 165 9.07 19.79 17.75
N PRO A 166 9.32 18.65 18.38
CA PRO A 166 9.23 18.52 19.81
C PRO A 166 10.20 19.43 20.53
N ALA A 167 10.19 19.41 21.84
CA ALA A 167 11.02 20.28 22.64
C ALA A 167 12.51 20.15 22.30
N VAL A 168 13.12 21.26 21.87
CA VAL A 168 14.57 21.46 21.79
C VAL A 168 14.96 22.35 22.95
N ALA A 169 15.52 21.75 23.98
CA ALA A 169 15.99 22.47 25.16
C ALA A 169 17.41 22.96 24.93
N PHE A 170 17.68 24.22 25.20
CA PHE A 170 19.01 24.79 25.14
C PHE A 170 19.27 25.72 26.33
N SER A 171 20.49 25.72 26.85
CA SER A 171 20.84 26.46 28.02
C SER A 171 22.22 27.07 27.94
N GLY A 172 22.34 28.27 28.44
CA GLY A 172 23.59 28.80 28.94
C GLY A 172 23.90 28.27 30.33
N ALA A 173 25.06 28.61 30.85
CA ALA A 173 25.45 28.23 32.19
C ALA A 173 26.18 29.39 32.88
N LYS A 174 26.08 29.39 34.22
CA LYS A 174 26.74 30.34 35.10
C LYS A 174 27.83 29.62 35.91
N HIS A 175 28.93 30.31 36.10
CA HIS A 175 29.94 29.90 37.04
C HIS A 175 30.21 31.06 38.02
N GLU A 176 29.93 30.84 39.27
CA GLU A 176 30.13 31.84 40.30
C GLU A 176 31.61 31.98 40.62
N ARG A 177 32.09 33.21 40.72
CA ARG A 177 33.42 33.55 41.17
C ARG A 177 33.37 34.64 42.24
N GLU A 178 34.43 34.69 43.02
CA GLU A 178 34.56 35.56 44.21
C GLU A 178 34.28 37.04 43.92
N HIS A 179 34.48 37.53 42.70
CA HIS A 179 34.31 38.94 42.36
C HIS A 179 33.45 39.18 41.09
N THR A 180 33.19 38.18 40.29
CA THR A 180 32.42 38.32 39.08
C THR A 180 31.90 37.00 38.57
N ASP A 181 30.61 36.91 38.32
CA ASP A 181 29.99 35.74 37.71
C ASP A 181 30.38 35.65 36.23
N ILE A 182 30.65 34.45 35.75
CA ILE A 182 30.96 34.15 34.36
C ILE A 182 29.85 33.35 33.75
N TYR A 183 29.47 33.68 32.53
CA TYR A 183 28.38 33.06 31.80
C TYR A 183 28.85 32.50 30.47
N SER A 184 28.31 31.37 30.06
CA SER A 184 28.21 30.96 28.66
C SER A 184 26.83 31.19 28.16
N SER A 185 26.69 31.76 26.99
CA SER A 185 25.40 31.96 26.33
C SER A 185 25.20 30.91 25.27
N CYS A 186 23.97 30.44 25.14
CA CYS A 186 23.57 29.57 24.05
C CYS A 186 22.40 30.18 23.30
N ARG A 187 22.57 30.38 22.00
CA ARG A 187 21.55 30.95 21.13
C ARG A 187 21.05 29.96 20.13
N LEU A 188 19.74 29.85 19.99
CA LEU A 188 19.06 29.08 18.95
C LEU A 188 18.34 30.04 18.01
N ILE A 189 18.60 29.91 16.72
CA ILE A 189 17.90 30.60 15.64
C ILE A 189 17.22 29.52 14.77
N VAL A 190 15.93 29.71 14.50
CA VAL A 190 15.19 28.85 13.56
C VAL A 190 14.70 29.69 12.39
N ARG A 191 14.98 29.22 11.17
CA ARG A 191 14.50 29.84 9.93
C ARG A 191 13.65 28.88 9.14
N LYS A 192 12.59 29.39 8.56
CA LYS A 192 11.71 28.69 7.62
C LYS A 192 11.88 29.34 6.26
N ASN A 193 12.35 28.58 5.26
CA ASN A 193 12.59 29.09 3.92
C ASN A 193 13.40 30.40 3.91
N GLY A 194 14.44 30.46 4.76
CA GLY A 194 15.28 31.63 4.94
C GLY A 194 14.75 32.73 5.90
N ALA A 195 13.44 32.75 6.16
CA ALA A 195 12.87 33.73 7.09
C ALA A 195 13.04 33.28 8.55
N GLU A 196 13.50 34.16 9.40
CA GLU A 196 13.67 33.90 10.82
C GLU A 196 12.31 33.82 11.52
N ILE A 197 12.04 32.71 12.21
CA ILE A 197 10.80 32.46 12.95
C ILE A 197 11.04 32.34 14.45
N TYR A 198 12.28 32.12 14.87
CA TYR A 198 12.67 32.08 16.26
C TYR A 198 14.12 32.49 16.44
N ASN A 199 14.37 33.28 17.48
CA ASN A 199 15.71 33.74 17.84
C ASN A 199 15.74 34.09 19.33
N ARG A 200 16.38 33.27 20.13
CA ARG A 200 16.49 33.46 21.57
C ARG A 200 17.87 33.02 22.06
N THR A 201 18.30 33.68 23.12
CA THR A 201 19.53 33.40 23.80
C THR A 201 19.24 33.03 25.25
N ALA A 202 19.73 31.89 25.68
CA ALA A 202 19.77 31.47 27.07
C ALA A 202 21.10 31.91 27.69
N LEU A 203 21.04 32.51 28.85
CA LEU A 203 22.24 33.00 29.57
C LEU A 203 22.49 32.18 30.83
N ASP A 204 21.58 32.22 31.79
CA ASP A 204 21.65 31.48 33.04
C ASP A 204 20.31 30.73 33.28
N ASN A 205 19.80 30.20 32.20
CA ASN A 205 18.54 29.54 32.18
C ASN A 205 18.45 28.52 31.04
N THR A 206 17.44 27.68 31.09
CA THR A 206 17.09 26.80 30.00
C THR A 206 15.87 27.35 29.27
N LEU A 207 15.99 27.50 27.97
CA LEU A 207 14.91 27.83 27.06
C LEU A 207 14.52 26.60 26.26
N ILE A 208 13.25 26.55 25.84
CA ILE A 208 12.73 25.45 25.04
C ILE A 208 12.11 26.04 23.78
N TYR A 209 12.52 25.50 22.64
CA TYR A 209 11.84 25.70 21.37
C TYR A 209 10.97 24.48 21.07
N SER A 210 9.74 24.70 20.68
CA SER A 210 8.87 23.71 20.04
C SER A 210 8.10 24.38 18.91
N GLY A 211 7.76 23.62 17.88
CA GLY A 211 7.08 24.21 16.73
C GLY A 211 6.16 23.19 16.05
N VAL A 212 5.06 23.74 15.53
CA VAL A 212 4.18 23.02 14.61
C VAL A 212 4.07 23.88 13.36
N ILE A 213 4.49 23.34 12.23
CA ILE A 213 4.59 24.06 10.97
C ILE A 213 3.71 23.36 9.95
N ASP A 214 2.72 24.07 9.45
CA ASP A 214 1.82 23.56 8.43
C ASP A 214 2.53 23.51 7.08
N MET A 215 2.28 22.45 6.35
CA MET A 215 2.73 22.21 5.00
C MET A 215 1.53 21.78 4.15
N PRO A 216 0.83 22.75 3.52
CA PRO A 216 -0.38 22.47 2.76
C PRO A 216 -0.11 21.67 1.48
N VAL A 217 -1.16 21.09 0.93
CA VAL A 217 -1.15 20.35 -0.34
C VAL A 217 -0.44 21.15 -1.44
N GLY A 218 0.39 20.46 -2.21
CA GLY A 218 1.09 21.04 -3.35
C GLY A 218 2.21 22.01 -3.00
N HIS A 219 2.63 22.09 -1.74
CA HIS A 219 3.71 22.99 -1.32
C HIS A 219 5.10 22.58 -1.84
N GLY A 220 5.25 21.35 -2.33
CA GLY A 220 6.47 20.85 -2.92
C GLY A 220 7.58 20.57 -1.91
N HIS A 221 8.27 21.59 -1.41
CA HIS A 221 9.32 21.42 -0.41
C HIS A 221 9.44 22.61 0.54
N MET A 222 9.97 22.33 1.71
CA MET A 222 10.21 23.32 2.76
C MET A 222 11.59 23.10 3.36
N THR A 223 12.29 24.17 3.65
CA THR A 223 13.58 24.15 4.32
C THR A 223 13.44 24.78 5.71
N LEU A 224 13.89 24.06 6.71
CA LEU A 224 14.04 24.55 8.09
C LEU A 224 15.51 24.51 8.46
N GLU A 225 16.01 25.60 8.98
CA GLU A 225 17.38 25.74 9.45
C GLU A 225 17.38 26.00 10.96
N PHE A 226 18.13 25.19 11.69
CA PHE A 226 18.31 25.29 13.13
C PHE A 226 19.79 25.61 13.37
N SER A 227 20.08 26.87 13.69
CA SER A 227 21.43 27.35 13.92
C SER A 227 21.63 27.55 15.42
N VAL A 228 22.61 26.86 15.98
CA VAL A 228 23.05 27.03 17.35
C VAL A 228 24.41 27.67 17.41
N SER A 229 24.61 28.58 18.34
CA SER A 229 25.88 29.15 18.68
C SER A 229 25.99 29.32 20.18
N ALA A 230 27.20 29.11 20.70
CA ALA A 230 27.50 29.33 22.10
C ALA A 230 28.76 30.23 22.16
N TRP A 231 28.80 31.13 23.09
CA TRP A 231 29.92 32.00 23.32
C TRP A 231 30.10 32.31 24.78
N LEU A 232 31.22 32.83 25.06
CA LEU A 232 31.75 33.16 26.34
C LEU A 232 31.69 34.63 26.64
N VAL A 233 31.69 34.91 27.92
CA VAL A 233 31.88 36.25 28.45
C VAL A 233 33.30 36.44 28.98
N ASN A 234 34.06 35.38 29.31
CA ASN A 234 35.45 35.43 29.81
C ASN A 234 36.20 34.09 29.63
N ASN A 235 37.51 34.04 29.93
CA ASN A 235 38.43 32.93 29.65
C ASN A 235 38.18 31.59 30.41
N TRP A 236 37.18 31.48 31.26
CA TRP A 236 36.76 30.23 31.95
C TRP A 236 35.31 29.93 31.61
N TYR A 237 35.01 28.71 31.20
CA TYR A 237 33.88 28.41 30.34
C TYR A 237 32.85 27.48 31.01
N PRO A 238 31.75 27.97 31.54
CA PRO A 238 30.60 27.11 31.81
C PRO A 238 30.12 26.49 30.51
N THR A 239 29.69 25.25 30.58
CA THR A 239 29.24 24.47 29.43
C THR A 239 27.83 24.86 29.00
N ALA A 240 27.71 25.37 27.77
CA ALA A 240 26.41 25.54 27.13
C ALA A 240 25.90 24.17 26.57
N SER A 241 24.60 23.95 26.58
CA SER A 241 24.02 22.71 26.12
C SER A 241 22.83 22.93 25.20
N ILE A 242 22.58 21.94 24.35
CA ILE A 242 21.38 21.83 23.54
C ILE A 242 21.03 20.35 23.36
N SER A 243 19.75 20.02 23.47
CA SER A 243 19.25 18.67 23.19
C SER A 243 19.28 18.38 21.69
N ASP A 244 19.24 17.09 21.33
CA ASP A 244 19.16 16.70 19.92
C ASP A 244 17.90 17.25 19.28
N LEU A 245 18.00 17.56 17.98
CA LEU A 245 16.86 17.91 17.17
C LEU A 245 16.10 16.63 16.78
N LEU A 246 14.79 16.59 17.03
CA LEU A 246 13.86 15.62 16.48
C LEU A 246 12.88 16.35 15.58
N VAL A 247 12.66 15.80 14.40
CA VAL A 247 11.69 16.30 13.43
C VAL A 247 10.69 15.19 13.12
N VAL A 248 9.42 15.50 13.25
CA VAL A 248 8.31 14.57 12.96
C VAL A 248 7.47 15.18 11.85
N VAL A 249 7.33 14.49 10.74
CA VAL A 249 6.45 14.89 9.63
C VAL A 249 5.26 13.96 9.61
N MET A 250 4.05 14.52 9.73
CA MET A 250 2.83 13.72 9.81
C MET A 250 1.71 14.33 8.94
N LYS A 251 0.76 13.47 8.55
CA LYS A 251 -0.47 13.91 7.91
C LYS A 251 -1.28 14.75 8.89
N LYS A 252 -1.73 15.92 8.43
CA LYS A 252 -2.69 16.74 9.18
C LYS A 252 -4.08 16.19 8.96
N SER A 253 -4.76 15.79 10.03
CA SER A 253 -6.15 15.33 10.00
C SER A 253 -6.88 15.85 11.23
N THR A 254 -8.07 16.38 11.02
CA THR A 254 -8.97 16.82 12.09
C THR A 254 -10.15 15.87 12.28
N ALA A 255 -10.22 14.78 11.50
CA ALA A 255 -11.29 13.82 11.59
C ALA A 255 -11.26 13.09 12.95
N GLY A 256 -12.36 13.12 13.67
CA GLY A 256 -12.52 12.44 14.96
C GLY A 256 -11.89 13.15 16.16
N ILE A 257 -11.42 14.40 16.00
CA ILE A 257 -10.88 15.22 17.08
C ILE A 257 -11.71 16.50 17.21
N SER A 258 -12.20 16.77 18.41
CA SER A 258 -12.80 18.05 18.77
C SER A 258 -12.15 18.59 20.04
N ILE A 259 -11.91 19.89 20.06
CA ILE A 259 -11.42 20.62 21.24
C ILE A 259 -12.49 21.67 21.55
N SER A 260 -13.08 21.59 22.72
CA SER A 260 -14.11 22.55 23.21
C SER A 260 -13.56 23.37 24.37
#